data_f8862dff517eb33f011a500e82760229
#
_entry.id   f8862dff517eb33f011a500e82760229
#
_cell.length_a   1.000
_cell.length_b   1.000
_cell.length_c   1.000
_cell.angle_alpha   90.00
_cell.angle_beta   90.00
_cell.angle_gamma   90.00
#
_symmetry.space_group_name_H-M   'P 1'
#
loop_
_entity.id
_entity.type
_entity.pdbx_description
1 polymer ?
#
loop_
_entity_poly.entity_id
_entity_poly.type
_entity_poly.pdbx_seq_one_letter_code
_entity_poly.pdbx_strand_id
1 'polypeptide(L)'
;MSTLAGARLEEMADIRATRKKKIVFICSSIAATCLVYGAIVQAFEKHWGLCLLHALSALACFAICYMIKVQKHHQYADLLLSAVLMLEGLLLLLFNDAPSGKILWLYPIVATLILINEFKVGLLFSCTYILFIFFGIAFLDRLPTATPMIERRFMLTLIAISFVCHTFSYYYAKVLNYIQVLYREGIEELAYFDQLTSLANRWSFETWARQKLSEIDRYQTKGLTAVIFLDLDNFKLINDNYGHDVGDHVLKTFASRLKESAHLAGHTPPKNDYSIARFAGDEFVLLLHDVPNKESLDEVLKRIVNVFSNRSLDYDLINEITMSVGAAIYKQDANDLSELIRCADKAMYVAKHTGKNQYAYYEDCVQLEELSTQQLRQPEIGEVY
;
A
#
# COMPACT_ATOMS: atom_id res chain seq x y z
N MET A 1 -6.45 -9.09 11.91
CA MET A 1 -5.46 -8.95 10.82
C MET A 1 -5.49 -7.58 10.12
N SER A 2 -6.62 -6.88 10.05
CA SER A 2 -6.75 -5.52 9.45
C SER A 2 -5.86 -4.45 10.09
N THR A 3 -5.55 -4.56 11.38
CA THR A 3 -4.68 -3.63 12.12
C THR A 3 -3.20 -3.76 11.75
N LEU A 4 -2.74 -4.94 11.33
CA LEU A 4 -1.34 -5.17 10.97
C LEU A 4 -0.99 -4.66 9.56
N ALA A 5 -1.91 -4.78 8.59
CA ALA A 5 -1.70 -4.25 7.24
C ALA A 5 -1.76 -2.71 7.23
N GLY A 6 -2.72 -2.10 7.96
CA GLY A 6 -2.80 -0.66 8.14
C GLY A 6 -1.58 -0.09 8.85
N ALA A 7 -1.13 -0.73 9.93
CA ALA A 7 0.06 -0.33 10.66
C ALA A 7 1.35 -0.41 9.82
N ARG A 8 1.47 -1.42 8.94
CA ARG A 8 2.60 -1.53 8.01
C ARG A 8 2.57 -0.50 6.88
N LEU A 9 1.39 -0.11 6.41
CA LEU A 9 1.25 0.98 5.43
C LEU A 9 1.62 2.35 6.03
N GLU A 10 1.20 2.61 7.28
CA GLU A 10 1.66 3.77 8.06
C GLU A 10 3.17 3.71 8.32
N GLU A 11 3.72 2.55 8.69
CA GLU A 11 5.15 2.34 8.92
C GLU A 11 5.98 2.61 7.65
N MET A 12 5.45 2.35 6.46
CA MET A 12 6.12 2.58 5.19
C MET A 12 6.00 4.03 4.68
N ALA A 13 4.88 4.70 4.88
CA ALA A 13 4.79 6.15 4.71
C ALA A 13 5.77 6.85 5.66
N ASP A 14 6.00 6.25 6.83
CA ASP A 14 6.94 6.73 7.84
C ASP A 14 8.41 6.38 7.54
N ILE A 15 8.73 5.39 6.68
CA ILE A 15 10.13 5.04 6.34
C ILE A 15 10.87 6.24 5.72
N ARG A 16 10.23 6.99 4.83
CA ARG A 16 10.84 8.18 4.22
C ARG A 16 11.06 9.28 5.26
N ALA A 17 10.06 9.52 6.11
CA ALA A 17 10.11 10.50 7.19
C ALA A 17 11.11 10.07 8.28
N THR A 18 11.06 8.82 8.72
CA THR A 18 11.96 8.25 9.73
C THR A 18 13.42 8.27 9.27
N ARG A 19 13.66 7.96 7.99
CA ARG A 19 14.99 8.01 7.41
C ARG A 19 15.51 9.44 7.32
N LYS A 20 14.70 10.37 6.79
CA LYS A 20 15.04 11.80 6.72
C LYS A 20 15.41 12.31 8.11
N LYS A 21 14.62 11.96 9.12
CA LYS A 21 14.86 12.25 10.53
C LYS A 21 16.22 11.74 11.01
N LYS A 22 16.56 10.47 10.72
CA LYS A 22 17.85 9.88 11.12
C LYS A 22 19.02 10.57 10.43
N ILE A 23 18.94 10.88 9.13
CA ILE A 23 19.99 11.55 8.38
C ILE A 23 20.21 12.95 8.94
N VAL A 24 19.15 13.76 9.12
CA VAL A 24 19.26 15.13 9.66
C VAL A 24 19.85 15.09 11.07
N PHE A 25 19.44 14.13 11.92
CA PHE A 25 20.00 13.96 13.27
C PHE A 25 21.51 13.66 13.23
N ILE A 26 21.94 12.73 12.39
CA ILE A 26 23.37 12.38 12.25
C ILE A 26 24.18 13.58 11.72
N CYS A 27 23.69 14.24 10.65
CA CYS A 27 24.37 15.41 10.08
C CYS A 27 24.43 16.56 11.08
N SER A 28 23.37 16.83 11.82
CA SER A 28 23.36 17.86 12.87
C SER A 28 24.35 17.54 13.99
N SER A 29 24.44 16.25 14.41
CA SER A 29 25.38 15.83 15.45
C SER A 29 26.84 15.98 15.00
N ILE A 30 27.15 15.60 13.76
CA ILE A 30 28.49 15.78 13.18
C ILE A 30 28.82 17.27 13.06
N ALA A 31 27.89 18.07 12.51
CA ALA A 31 28.09 19.53 12.39
C ALA A 31 28.31 20.18 13.74
N ALA A 32 27.51 19.84 14.77
CA ALA A 32 27.70 20.35 16.12
C ALA A 32 29.11 20.05 16.66
N THR A 33 29.57 18.80 16.50
CA THR A 33 30.93 18.38 16.95
C THR A 33 32.02 19.16 16.23
N CYS A 34 31.92 19.33 14.91
CA CYS A 34 32.87 20.10 14.11
C CYS A 34 32.90 21.60 14.50
N LEU A 35 31.72 22.16 14.75
CA LEU A 35 31.59 23.58 15.14
C LEU A 35 32.10 23.81 16.59
N VAL A 36 31.88 22.89 17.53
CA VAL A 36 32.51 22.97 18.85
C VAL A 36 34.04 22.94 18.74
N TYR A 37 34.58 22.03 17.96
CA TYR A 37 36.02 21.98 17.69
C TYR A 37 36.52 23.30 17.09
N GLY A 38 35.83 23.82 16.08
CA GLY A 38 36.14 25.13 15.48
C GLY A 38 36.13 26.26 16.51
N ALA A 39 35.11 26.34 17.37
CA ALA A 39 35.04 27.35 18.43
C ALA A 39 36.24 27.26 19.38
N ILE A 40 36.65 26.06 19.78
CA ILE A 40 37.81 25.85 20.64
C ILE A 40 39.09 26.34 19.97
N VAL A 41 39.34 26.00 18.71
CA VAL A 41 40.52 26.43 17.94
C VAL A 41 40.56 27.94 17.84
N GLN A 42 39.42 28.59 17.49
CA GLN A 42 39.36 30.05 17.35
C GLN A 42 39.54 30.78 18.71
N ALA A 43 39.12 30.15 19.81
CA ALA A 43 39.41 30.71 21.15
C ALA A 43 40.91 30.70 21.48
N PHE A 44 41.63 29.64 21.11
CA PHE A 44 43.11 29.59 21.29
C PHE A 44 43.84 30.61 20.40
N GLU A 45 43.33 30.84 19.20
CA GLU A 45 43.86 31.84 18.25
C GLU A 45 43.42 33.28 18.61
N LYS A 46 42.64 33.48 19.69
CA LYS A 46 42.08 34.76 20.15
C LYS A 46 41.13 35.46 19.15
N HIS A 47 40.57 34.74 18.20
CA HIS A 47 39.56 35.22 17.26
C HIS A 47 38.14 35.09 17.88
N TRP A 48 37.84 35.95 18.86
CA TRP A 48 36.61 35.86 19.66
C TRP A 48 35.31 35.94 18.87
N GLY A 49 35.32 36.74 17.77
CA GLY A 49 34.14 36.83 16.88
C GLY A 49 33.78 35.52 16.20
N LEU A 50 34.77 34.81 15.64
CA LEU A 50 34.58 33.47 15.04
C LEU A 50 34.28 32.41 16.08
N CYS A 51 34.93 32.49 17.25
CA CYS A 51 34.64 31.61 18.36
C CYS A 51 33.16 31.68 18.77
N LEU A 52 32.61 32.88 18.96
CA LEU A 52 31.20 33.09 19.29
C LEU A 52 30.28 32.58 18.20
N LEU A 53 30.59 32.81 16.95
CA LEU A 53 29.84 32.36 15.80
C LEU A 53 29.73 30.83 15.78
N HIS A 54 30.86 30.12 15.82
CA HIS A 54 30.89 28.67 15.84
C HIS A 54 30.14 28.09 17.06
N ALA A 55 30.25 28.75 18.22
CA ALA A 55 29.51 28.32 19.43
C ALA A 55 28.00 28.48 19.27
N LEU A 56 27.51 29.58 18.69
CA LEU A 56 26.08 29.78 18.41
C LEU A 56 25.55 28.78 17.36
N SER A 57 26.29 28.53 16.30
CA SER A 57 25.95 27.57 15.27
C SER A 57 25.93 26.14 15.84
N ALA A 58 26.88 25.79 16.72
CA ALA A 58 26.87 24.51 17.43
C ALA A 58 25.64 24.36 18.33
N LEU A 59 25.29 25.40 19.07
CA LEU A 59 24.08 25.43 19.91
C LEU A 59 22.81 25.22 19.07
N ALA A 60 22.71 25.85 17.91
CA ALA A 60 21.60 25.66 16.98
C ALA A 60 21.53 24.21 16.48
N CYS A 61 22.65 23.57 16.14
CA CYS A 61 22.68 22.16 15.75
C CYS A 61 22.27 21.24 16.92
N PHE A 62 22.66 21.51 18.16
CA PHE A 62 22.20 20.77 19.33
C PHE A 62 20.69 20.96 19.57
N ALA A 63 20.17 22.17 19.37
CA ALA A 63 18.73 22.41 19.46
C ALA A 63 17.95 21.62 18.40
N ILE A 64 18.45 21.50 17.17
CA ILE A 64 17.85 20.66 16.12
C ILE A 64 17.87 19.18 16.55
N CYS A 65 18.98 18.68 17.09
CA CYS A 65 19.07 17.32 17.62
C CYS A 65 18.03 17.07 18.74
N TYR A 66 17.89 18.04 19.67
CA TYR A 66 16.90 17.98 20.76
C TYR A 66 15.46 17.97 20.22
N MET A 67 15.13 18.85 19.28
CA MET A 67 13.80 18.89 18.62
C MET A 67 13.47 17.55 17.96
N ILE A 68 14.42 16.95 17.26
CA ILE A 68 14.22 15.67 16.59
C ILE A 68 14.00 14.52 17.60
N LYS A 69 14.80 14.47 18.68
CA LYS A 69 14.81 13.35 19.62
C LYS A 69 13.70 13.43 20.67
N VAL A 70 13.46 14.61 21.24
CA VAL A 70 12.59 14.82 22.39
C VAL A 70 11.20 15.29 21.96
N GLN A 71 11.11 16.32 21.14
CA GLN A 71 9.82 16.93 20.77
C GLN A 71 9.13 16.22 19.61
N LYS A 72 9.80 15.26 18.95
CA LYS A 72 9.32 14.58 17.72
C LYS A 72 8.93 15.54 16.57
N HIS A 73 9.21 16.84 16.71
CA HIS A 73 9.02 17.85 15.68
C HIS A 73 10.21 17.78 14.70
N HIS A 74 9.96 17.34 13.48
CA HIS A 74 11.04 17.14 12.50
C HIS A 74 10.72 17.75 11.13
N GLN A 75 9.53 18.35 11.00
CA GLN A 75 9.00 18.78 9.70
C GLN A 75 9.89 19.82 8.99
N TYR A 76 10.62 20.66 9.74
CA TYR A 76 11.49 21.71 9.20
C TYR A 76 12.95 21.57 9.64
N ALA A 77 13.33 20.47 10.24
CA ALA A 77 14.67 20.28 10.79
C ALA A 77 15.78 20.31 9.70
N ASP A 78 15.47 19.81 8.51
CA ASP A 78 16.35 19.86 7.33
C ASP A 78 16.57 21.31 6.83
N LEU A 79 15.52 22.11 6.77
CA LEU A 79 15.60 23.51 6.38
C LEU A 79 16.37 24.34 7.42
N LEU A 80 16.13 24.09 8.70
CA LEU A 80 16.87 24.76 9.78
C LEU A 80 18.35 24.42 9.75
N LEU A 81 18.70 23.14 9.59
CA LEU A 81 20.10 22.73 9.46
C LEU A 81 20.74 23.34 8.21
N SER A 82 20.03 23.37 7.09
CA SER A 82 20.52 24.02 5.86
C SER A 82 20.79 25.51 6.08
N ALA A 83 19.89 26.22 6.76
CA ALA A 83 20.07 27.65 7.06
C ALA A 83 21.28 27.90 7.95
N VAL A 84 21.48 27.09 9.01
CA VAL A 84 22.64 27.18 9.91
C VAL A 84 23.93 26.94 9.13
N LEU A 85 24.01 25.90 8.29
CA LEU A 85 25.20 25.58 7.51
C LEU A 85 25.50 26.65 6.44
N MET A 86 24.47 27.16 5.77
CA MET A 86 24.66 28.26 4.78
C MET A 86 25.15 29.53 5.45
N LEU A 87 24.58 29.91 6.59
CA LEU A 87 25.02 31.08 7.36
C LEU A 87 26.46 30.91 7.83
N GLU A 88 26.80 29.75 8.38
CA GLU A 88 28.14 29.41 8.85
C GLU A 88 29.19 29.57 7.73
N GLY A 89 28.92 28.94 6.58
CA GLY A 89 29.85 29.02 5.45
C GLY A 89 29.94 30.41 4.81
N LEU A 90 28.85 31.21 4.81
CA LEU A 90 28.88 32.59 4.38
C LEU A 90 29.77 33.45 5.30
N LEU A 91 29.62 33.28 6.60
CA LEU A 91 30.38 34.01 7.59
C LEU A 91 31.86 33.62 7.57
N LEU A 92 32.18 32.34 7.35
CA LEU A 92 33.58 31.93 7.08
C LEU A 92 34.23 32.64 5.90
N LEU A 93 33.47 32.95 4.84
CA LEU A 93 33.97 33.71 3.71
C LEU A 93 34.17 35.20 4.03
N LEU A 94 33.31 35.77 4.89
CA LEU A 94 33.38 37.21 5.23
C LEU A 94 34.48 37.54 6.22
N PHE A 95 34.88 36.64 7.10
CA PHE A 95 35.96 36.87 8.06
C PHE A 95 37.34 36.67 7.40
N ASN A 96 38.14 37.73 7.31
CA ASN A 96 39.48 37.70 6.71
C ASN A 96 40.52 36.98 7.57
N ASP A 97 40.34 37.00 8.90
CA ASP A 97 41.30 36.45 9.85
C ASP A 97 41.20 34.92 9.99
N ALA A 98 40.32 34.27 9.21
CA ALA A 98 40.19 32.82 9.24
C ALA A 98 41.39 32.11 8.58
N PRO A 99 41.80 30.93 9.09
CA PRO A 99 42.98 30.21 8.58
C PRO A 99 42.83 29.86 7.09
N SER A 100 43.97 29.69 6.41
CA SER A 100 44.07 29.45 4.95
C SER A 100 43.29 28.22 4.47
N GLY A 101 42.94 27.27 5.38
CA GLY A 101 42.15 26.07 5.10
C GLY A 101 40.62 26.26 5.14
N LYS A 102 40.10 27.49 5.41
CA LYS A 102 38.64 27.76 5.56
C LYS A 102 37.80 27.30 4.38
N ILE A 103 38.32 27.35 3.17
CA ILE A 103 37.60 26.94 1.96
C ILE A 103 37.29 25.45 1.91
N LEU A 104 38.05 24.62 2.62
CA LEU A 104 37.80 23.18 2.67
C LEU A 104 36.49 22.84 3.37
N TRP A 105 36.00 23.66 4.29
CA TRP A 105 34.72 23.49 4.96
C TRP A 105 33.51 23.67 4.05
N LEU A 106 33.68 24.33 2.92
CA LEU A 106 32.60 24.57 1.97
C LEU A 106 32.17 23.27 1.25
N TYR A 107 33.07 22.30 1.08
CA TYR A 107 32.72 21.00 0.48
C TYR A 107 31.71 20.21 1.30
N PRO A 108 31.93 19.93 2.60
CA PRO A 108 30.95 19.19 3.41
C PRO A 108 29.64 19.97 3.58
N ILE A 109 29.68 21.30 3.60
CA ILE A 109 28.47 22.14 3.64
C ILE A 109 27.62 21.89 2.38
N VAL A 110 28.21 22.06 1.18
CA VAL A 110 27.49 21.83 -0.09
C VAL A 110 26.97 20.41 -0.19
N ALA A 111 27.80 19.42 0.12
CA ALA A 111 27.37 18.01 0.10
C ALA A 111 26.19 17.75 1.06
N THR A 112 26.23 18.31 2.27
CA THR A 112 25.16 18.17 3.26
C THR A 112 23.87 18.84 2.78
N LEU A 113 23.93 20.06 2.23
CA LEU A 113 22.78 20.78 1.66
C LEU A 113 22.07 19.95 0.57
N ILE A 114 22.83 19.22 -0.27
CA ILE A 114 22.27 18.39 -1.33
C ILE A 114 21.64 17.10 -0.76
N LEU A 115 22.29 16.45 0.20
CA LEU A 115 21.92 15.11 0.65
C LEU A 115 20.80 15.08 1.70
N ILE A 116 20.65 16.16 2.51
CA ILE A 116 19.59 16.22 3.55
C ILE A 116 18.25 16.72 3.01
N ASN A 117 18.26 17.49 1.93
CA ASN A 117 17.06 18.08 1.33
C ASN A 117 16.47 17.20 0.22
N GLU A 118 15.23 17.47 -0.14
CA GLU A 118 14.65 16.91 -1.36
C GLU A 118 15.39 17.47 -2.58
N PHE A 119 15.47 16.68 -3.66
CA PHE A 119 16.27 16.99 -4.85
C PHE A 119 16.10 18.45 -5.35
N LYS A 120 14.85 18.94 -5.47
CA LYS A 120 14.57 20.30 -5.94
C LYS A 120 15.07 21.37 -4.97
N VAL A 121 14.84 21.15 -3.67
CA VAL A 121 15.26 22.09 -2.61
C VAL A 121 16.78 22.08 -2.45
N GLY A 122 17.38 20.89 -2.46
CA GLY A 122 18.83 20.72 -2.41
C GLY A 122 19.54 21.38 -3.62
N LEU A 123 18.95 21.27 -4.82
CA LEU A 123 19.45 21.95 -6.02
C LEU A 123 19.39 23.46 -5.85
N LEU A 124 18.26 24.00 -5.38
CA LEU A 124 18.10 25.43 -5.16
C LEU A 124 19.15 25.97 -4.15
N PHE A 125 19.29 25.32 -2.99
CA PHE A 125 20.20 25.74 -1.94
C PHE A 125 21.67 25.66 -2.39
N SER A 126 22.07 24.56 -2.98
CA SER A 126 23.45 24.37 -3.43
C SER A 126 23.83 25.32 -4.57
N CYS A 127 22.95 25.54 -5.56
CA CYS A 127 23.17 26.49 -6.64
C CYS A 127 23.31 27.94 -6.09
N THR A 128 22.37 28.34 -5.22
CA THR A 128 22.42 29.66 -4.59
C THR A 128 23.70 29.84 -3.79
N TYR A 129 24.07 28.81 -3.03
CA TYR A 129 25.27 28.85 -2.19
C TYR A 129 26.56 28.89 -3.01
N ILE A 130 26.68 28.12 -4.09
CA ILE A 130 27.82 28.14 -5.01
C ILE A 130 27.95 29.53 -5.70
N LEU A 131 26.81 30.14 -6.06
CA LEU A 131 26.80 31.52 -6.60
C LEU A 131 27.31 32.54 -5.59
N PHE A 132 26.93 32.43 -4.31
CA PHE A 132 27.47 33.28 -3.24
C PHE A 132 28.99 33.09 -3.07
N ILE A 133 29.47 31.86 -3.09
CA ILE A 133 30.90 31.55 -3.02
C ILE A 133 31.63 32.17 -4.22
N PHE A 134 31.12 32.01 -5.43
CA PHE A 134 31.68 32.57 -6.65
C PHE A 134 31.75 34.10 -6.57
N PHE A 135 30.66 34.78 -6.15
CA PHE A 135 30.62 36.22 -5.98
C PHE A 135 31.62 36.69 -4.92
N GLY A 136 31.71 35.99 -3.78
CA GLY A 136 32.67 36.29 -2.72
C GLY A 136 34.11 36.23 -3.18
N ILE A 137 34.47 35.25 -4.01
CA ILE A 137 35.81 35.12 -4.59
C ILE A 137 36.05 36.18 -5.66
N ALA A 138 35.12 36.38 -6.60
CA ALA A 138 35.35 37.23 -7.77
C ALA A 138 35.32 38.73 -7.47
N PHE A 139 34.50 39.18 -6.51
CA PHE A 139 34.23 40.60 -6.29
C PHE A 139 34.68 41.13 -4.93
N LEU A 140 34.85 40.29 -3.92
CA LEU A 140 35.23 40.72 -2.58
C LEU A 140 36.68 40.46 -2.24
N ASP A 141 37.43 39.81 -3.13
CA ASP A 141 38.85 39.41 -2.95
C ASP A 141 39.11 38.77 -1.56
N ARG A 142 38.19 37.89 -1.16
CA ARG A 142 38.13 37.34 0.20
C ARG A 142 38.98 36.09 0.43
N LEU A 143 39.84 35.74 -0.53
CA LEU A 143 40.82 34.65 -0.40
C LEU A 143 42.25 35.21 -0.61
N PRO A 144 42.73 36.10 0.27
CA PRO A 144 43.98 36.83 0.07
C PRO A 144 45.25 35.99 -0.02
N THR A 145 45.15 34.70 0.34
CA THR A 145 46.30 33.77 0.36
C THR A 145 46.29 32.75 -0.78
N ALA A 146 45.24 32.71 -1.60
CA ALA A 146 45.11 31.77 -2.68
C ALA A 146 45.59 32.40 -4.02
N THR A 147 46.45 31.67 -4.74
CA THR A 147 46.76 32.06 -6.13
C THR A 147 45.53 31.86 -7.00
N PRO A 148 45.33 32.63 -8.09
CA PRO A 148 44.21 32.49 -9.01
C PRO A 148 44.05 31.06 -9.56
N MET A 149 45.12 30.28 -9.53
CA MET A 149 45.12 28.86 -9.92
C MET A 149 44.44 27.97 -8.87
N ILE A 150 44.66 28.25 -7.59
CA ILE A 150 44.05 27.50 -6.47
C ILE A 150 42.54 27.78 -6.43
N GLU A 151 42.14 29.04 -6.61
CA GLU A 151 40.71 29.45 -6.65
C GLU A 151 39.96 28.75 -7.79
N ARG A 152 40.53 28.73 -8.99
CA ARG A 152 39.93 28.02 -10.14
C ARG A 152 39.82 26.53 -9.91
N ARG A 153 40.84 25.90 -9.34
CA ARG A 153 40.80 24.47 -8.99
C ARG A 153 39.75 24.17 -7.93
N PHE A 154 39.66 25.00 -6.89
CA PHE A 154 38.66 24.91 -5.86
C PHE A 154 37.22 24.96 -6.45
N MET A 155 36.93 25.99 -7.27
CA MET A 155 35.62 26.14 -7.90
C MET A 155 35.27 24.93 -8.80
N LEU A 156 36.23 24.47 -9.61
CA LEU A 156 36.02 23.29 -10.46
C LEU A 156 35.72 22.02 -9.64
N THR A 157 36.44 21.78 -8.55
CA THR A 157 36.24 20.63 -7.69
C THR A 157 34.93 20.72 -6.89
N LEU A 158 34.55 21.93 -6.46
CA LEU A 158 33.27 22.18 -5.79
C LEU A 158 32.07 21.89 -6.72
N ILE A 159 32.15 22.35 -7.97
CA ILE A 159 31.13 22.07 -8.98
C ILE A 159 31.09 20.56 -9.29
N ALA A 160 32.25 19.91 -9.44
CA ALA A 160 32.33 18.49 -9.71
C ALA A 160 31.69 17.64 -8.58
N ILE A 161 32.03 17.93 -7.32
CA ILE A 161 31.45 17.20 -6.18
C ILE A 161 29.94 17.47 -6.04
N SER A 162 29.52 18.72 -6.30
CA SER A 162 28.10 19.09 -6.33
C SER A 162 27.33 18.26 -7.37
N PHE A 163 27.88 18.13 -8.59
CA PHE A 163 27.29 17.32 -9.66
C PHE A 163 27.19 15.85 -9.27
N VAL A 164 28.24 15.28 -8.68
CA VAL A 164 28.23 13.89 -8.18
C VAL A 164 27.17 13.70 -7.11
N CYS A 165 27.10 14.61 -6.13
CA CYS A 165 26.11 14.55 -5.06
C CYS A 165 24.66 14.67 -5.59
N HIS A 166 24.42 15.57 -6.55
CA HIS A 166 23.10 15.69 -7.19
C HIS A 166 22.72 14.45 -8.00
N THR A 167 23.68 13.90 -8.76
CA THR A 167 23.45 12.66 -9.50
C THR A 167 23.07 11.53 -8.54
N PHE A 168 23.82 11.38 -7.45
CA PHE A 168 23.51 10.39 -6.41
C PHE A 168 22.14 10.63 -5.79
N SER A 169 21.82 11.86 -5.39
CA SER A 169 20.53 12.23 -4.79
C SER A 169 19.36 11.93 -5.73
N TYR A 170 19.50 12.23 -7.02
CA TYR A 170 18.49 11.97 -8.05
C TYR A 170 18.20 10.46 -8.20
N TYR A 171 19.23 9.66 -8.47
CA TYR A 171 19.06 8.22 -8.66
C TYR A 171 18.60 7.53 -7.39
N TYR A 172 19.08 7.97 -6.25
CA TYR A 172 18.65 7.45 -4.97
C TYR A 172 17.15 7.71 -4.71
N ALA A 173 16.67 8.93 -4.97
CA ALA A 173 15.24 9.25 -4.87
C ALA A 173 14.40 8.38 -5.84
N LYS A 174 14.90 8.14 -7.06
CA LYS A 174 14.25 7.29 -8.05
C LYS A 174 14.15 5.83 -7.59
N VAL A 175 15.23 5.27 -7.04
CA VAL A 175 15.24 3.90 -6.51
C VAL A 175 14.28 3.75 -5.34
N LEU A 176 14.24 4.71 -4.42
CA LEU A 176 13.29 4.67 -3.31
C LEU A 176 11.83 4.71 -3.77
N ASN A 177 11.51 5.57 -4.74
CA ASN A 177 10.17 5.62 -5.30
C ASN A 177 9.80 4.28 -5.96
N TYR A 178 10.73 3.67 -6.70
CA TYR A 178 10.52 2.36 -7.32
C TYR A 178 10.25 1.26 -6.28
N ILE A 179 11.06 1.21 -5.22
CA ILE A 179 10.84 0.27 -4.10
C ILE A 179 9.49 0.50 -3.44
N GLN A 180 9.07 1.76 -3.22
CA GLN A 180 7.76 2.07 -2.65
C GLN A 180 6.59 1.59 -3.53
N VAL A 181 6.70 1.76 -4.86
CA VAL A 181 5.69 1.28 -5.81
C VAL A 181 5.60 -0.24 -5.77
N LEU A 182 6.74 -0.96 -5.89
CA LEU A 182 6.77 -2.43 -5.82
C LEU A 182 6.20 -2.96 -4.50
N TYR A 183 6.51 -2.29 -3.41
CA TYR A 183 6.04 -2.71 -2.09
C TYR A 183 4.54 -2.45 -1.93
N ARG A 184 4.04 -1.34 -2.48
CA ARG A 184 2.62 -1.01 -2.50
C ARG A 184 1.83 -2.02 -3.34
N GLU A 185 2.30 -2.33 -4.54
CA GLU A 185 1.68 -3.34 -5.41
C GLU A 185 1.66 -4.72 -4.74
N GLY A 186 2.76 -5.14 -4.13
CA GLY A 186 2.82 -6.41 -3.40
C GLY A 186 1.91 -6.47 -2.17
N ILE A 187 1.76 -5.36 -1.44
CA ILE A 187 0.83 -5.29 -0.29
C ILE A 187 -0.63 -5.27 -0.78
N GLU A 188 -0.93 -4.56 -1.86
CA GLU A 188 -2.27 -4.56 -2.46
C GLU A 188 -2.66 -5.98 -2.86
N GLU A 189 -1.77 -6.72 -3.53
CA GLU A 189 -2.02 -8.11 -3.90
C GLU A 189 -2.29 -9.00 -2.69
N LEU A 190 -1.46 -8.90 -1.64
CA LEU A 190 -1.62 -9.65 -0.39
C LEU A 190 -2.85 -9.22 0.44
N ALA A 191 -3.23 -7.95 0.36
CA ALA A 191 -4.35 -7.41 1.15
C ALA A 191 -5.71 -7.63 0.49
N TYR A 192 -5.76 -7.72 -0.84
CA TYR A 192 -7.01 -7.73 -1.59
C TYR A 192 -7.36 -9.08 -2.21
N PHE A 193 -6.39 -9.98 -2.40
CA PHE A 193 -6.61 -11.26 -3.07
C PHE A 193 -6.25 -12.45 -2.18
N ASP A 194 -6.97 -13.57 -2.40
CA ASP A 194 -6.62 -14.87 -1.86
C ASP A 194 -5.38 -15.41 -2.57
N GLN A 195 -4.34 -15.77 -1.82
CA GLN A 195 -3.05 -16.16 -2.37
C GLN A 195 -3.07 -17.48 -3.16
N LEU A 196 -4.00 -18.38 -2.83
CA LEU A 196 -4.10 -19.66 -3.50
C LEU A 196 -4.79 -19.55 -4.84
N THR A 197 -5.92 -18.82 -4.89
CA THR A 197 -6.82 -18.78 -6.05
C THR A 197 -6.72 -17.51 -6.88
N SER A 198 -6.05 -16.47 -6.36
CA SER A 198 -6.00 -15.13 -6.97
C SER A 198 -7.40 -14.53 -7.24
N LEU A 199 -8.41 -15.00 -6.52
CA LEU A 199 -9.71 -14.34 -6.43
C LEU A 199 -9.67 -13.23 -5.37
N ALA A 200 -10.64 -12.34 -5.37
CA ALA A 200 -10.78 -11.40 -4.28
C ALA A 200 -10.89 -12.16 -2.94
N ASN A 201 -10.32 -11.61 -1.88
CA ASN A 201 -10.61 -12.13 -0.54
C ASN A 201 -11.94 -11.54 -0.02
N ARG A 202 -12.43 -12.08 1.08
CA ARG A 202 -13.68 -11.65 1.70
C ARG A 202 -13.78 -10.14 1.93
N TRP A 203 -12.71 -9.53 2.44
CA TRP A 203 -12.72 -8.10 2.77
C TRP A 203 -12.86 -7.22 1.53
N SER A 204 -12.12 -7.50 0.46
CA SER A 204 -12.19 -6.73 -0.78
C SER A 204 -13.51 -6.92 -1.51
N PHE A 205 -14.04 -8.14 -1.53
CA PHE A 205 -15.39 -8.40 -2.05
C PHE A 205 -16.45 -7.58 -1.29
N GLU A 206 -16.50 -7.68 0.04
CA GLU A 206 -17.49 -6.96 0.83
C GLU A 206 -17.38 -5.44 0.66
N THR A 207 -16.15 -4.92 0.57
CA THR A 207 -15.91 -3.48 0.37
C THR A 207 -16.42 -3.04 -1.01
N TRP A 208 -16.06 -3.76 -2.05
CA TRP A 208 -16.47 -3.47 -3.42
C TRP A 208 -17.98 -3.66 -3.60
N ALA A 209 -18.55 -4.74 -3.09
CA ALA A 209 -19.97 -5.05 -3.23
C ALA A 209 -20.85 -4.01 -2.54
N ARG A 210 -20.49 -3.51 -1.34
CA ARG A 210 -21.21 -2.41 -0.67
C ARG A 210 -21.24 -1.14 -1.52
N GLN A 211 -20.09 -0.80 -2.12
CA GLN A 211 -20.03 0.35 -3.03
C GLN A 211 -20.91 0.13 -4.25
N LYS A 212 -20.86 -1.07 -4.86
CA LYS A 212 -21.65 -1.41 -6.04
C LYS A 212 -23.15 -1.36 -5.77
N LEU A 213 -23.62 -1.90 -4.65
CA LEU A 213 -25.01 -1.81 -4.24
C LEU A 213 -25.46 -0.35 -4.03
N SER A 214 -24.61 0.49 -3.43
CA SER A 214 -24.88 1.92 -3.29
C SER A 214 -24.98 2.64 -4.65
N GLU A 215 -24.18 2.25 -5.64
CA GLU A 215 -24.27 2.76 -7.01
C GLU A 215 -25.59 2.33 -7.68
N ILE A 216 -25.97 1.04 -7.53
CA ILE A 216 -27.24 0.49 -8.04
C ILE A 216 -28.43 1.24 -7.47
N ASP A 217 -28.43 1.55 -6.16
CA ASP A 217 -29.47 2.33 -5.50
C ASP A 217 -29.56 3.76 -6.04
N ARG A 218 -28.41 4.39 -6.27
CA ARG A 218 -28.34 5.77 -6.76
C ARG A 218 -28.81 5.90 -8.20
N TYR A 219 -28.45 4.95 -9.07
CA TYR A 219 -28.72 5.03 -10.51
C TYR A 219 -29.96 4.24 -10.95
N GLN A 220 -30.61 3.50 -10.02
CA GLN A 220 -31.81 2.69 -10.28
C GLN A 220 -31.64 1.78 -11.52
N THR A 221 -30.56 1.02 -11.57
CA THR A 221 -30.28 0.09 -12.67
C THR A 221 -31.44 -0.91 -12.83
N LYS A 222 -31.82 -1.22 -14.08
CA LYS A 222 -33.01 -2.04 -14.37
C LYS A 222 -32.79 -3.53 -14.23
N GLY A 223 -31.54 -4.00 -14.12
CA GLY A 223 -31.21 -5.41 -14.00
C GLY A 223 -31.34 -5.96 -12.58
N LEU A 224 -31.50 -7.26 -12.47
CA LEU A 224 -31.42 -7.98 -11.19
C LEU A 224 -29.97 -7.96 -10.67
N THR A 225 -29.87 -7.88 -9.36
CA THR A 225 -28.59 -8.06 -8.66
C THR A 225 -28.73 -9.18 -7.65
N ALA A 226 -27.82 -10.14 -7.66
CA ALA A 226 -27.87 -11.31 -6.79
C ALA A 226 -26.53 -11.63 -6.19
N VAL A 227 -26.50 -12.05 -4.93
CA VAL A 227 -25.37 -12.71 -4.30
C VAL A 227 -25.53 -14.21 -4.45
N ILE A 228 -24.46 -14.86 -4.87
CA ILE A 228 -24.37 -16.30 -5.04
C ILE A 228 -23.32 -16.80 -4.05
N PHE A 229 -23.70 -17.74 -3.19
CA PHE A 229 -22.81 -18.42 -2.25
C PHE A 229 -22.60 -19.86 -2.71
N LEU A 230 -21.34 -20.32 -2.72
CA LEU A 230 -20.96 -21.63 -3.25
C LEU A 230 -20.06 -22.35 -2.25
N ASP A 231 -20.23 -23.66 -2.20
CA ASP A 231 -19.41 -24.56 -1.39
C ASP A 231 -19.14 -25.85 -2.19
N LEU A 232 -17.88 -26.31 -2.20
CA LEU A 232 -17.51 -27.55 -2.88
C LEU A 232 -17.94 -28.76 -2.07
N ASP A 233 -18.76 -29.60 -2.69
CA ASP A 233 -19.25 -30.79 -2.01
C ASP A 233 -18.12 -31.79 -1.74
N ASN A 234 -18.07 -32.31 -0.51
CA ASN A 234 -17.10 -33.31 -0.07
C ASN A 234 -15.62 -32.90 -0.19
N PHE A 235 -15.29 -31.61 -0.26
CA PHE A 235 -13.91 -31.15 -0.40
C PHE A 235 -12.98 -31.69 0.70
N LYS A 236 -13.49 -31.85 1.92
CA LYS A 236 -12.71 -32.46 3.01
C LYS A 236 -12.27 -33.89 2.69
N LEU A 237 -13.13 -34.69 2.06
CA LEU A 237 -12.76 -36.05 1.66
C LEU A 237 -11.64 -36.09 0.63
N ILE A 238 -11.57 -35.08 -0.26
CA ILE A 238 -10.47 -34.95 -1.20
C ILE A 238 -9.16 -34.70 -0.46
N ASN A 239 -9.15 -33.76 0.47
CA ASN A 239 -7.97 -33.51 1.30
C ASN A 239 -7.54 -34.74 2.11
N ASP A 240 -8.50 -35.44 2.71
CA ASP A 240 -8.23 -36.60 3.55
C ASP A 240 -7.71 -37.79 2.73
N ASN A 241 -8.19 -37.98 1.50
CA ASN A 241 -7.81 -39.11 0.64
C ASN A 241 -6.56 -38.84 -0.22
N TYR A 242 -6.37 -37.61 -0.69
CA TYR A 242 -5.36 -37.29 -1.71
C TYR A 242 -4.35 -36.22 -1.26
N GLY A 243 -4.52 -35.68 -0.06
CA GLY A 243 -3.65 -34.66 0.52
C GLY A 243 -4.01 -33.23 0.11
N HIS A 244 -3.48 -32.28 0.88
CA HIS A 244 -3.77 -30.84 0.70
C HIS A 244 -3.29 -30.28 -0.64
N ASP A 245 -2.20 -30.80 -1.21
CA ASP A 245 -1.69 -30.33 -2.51
C ASP A 245 -2.69 -30.57 -3.64
N VAL A 246 -3.41 -31.71 -3.60
CA VAL A 246 -4.48 -32.01 -4.56
C VAL A 246 -5.69 -31.13 -4.31
N GLY A 247 -6.07 -30.91 -3.05
CA GLY A 247 -7.13 -29.95 -2.70
C GLY A 247 -6.83 -28.54 -3.17
N ASP A 248 -5.61 -28.07 -3.00
CA ASP A 248 -5.15 -26.76 -3.48
C ASP A 248 -5.24 -26.65 -5.02
N HIS A 249 -4.89 -27.72 -5.73
CA HIS A 249 -5.04 -27.78 -7.20
C HIS A 249 -6.52 -27.70 -7.63
N VAL A 250 -7.40 -28.42 -6.93
CA VAL A 250 -8.85 -28.35 -7.14
C VAL A 250 -9.36 -26.93 -6.97
N LEU A 251 -8.99 -26.26 -5.88
CA LEU A 251 -9.41 -24.86 -5.60
C LEU A 251 -8.94 -23.89 -6.66
N LYS A 252 -7.69 -24.01 -7.14
CA LYS A 252 -7.15 -23.18 -8.23
C LYS A 252 -7.90 -23.39 -9.53
N THR A 253 -8.14 -24.66 -9.88
CA THR A 253 -8.86 -25.02 -11.10
C THR A 253 -10.32 -24.54 -11.04
N PHE A 254 -10.98 -24.71 -9.90
CA PHE A 254 -12.32 -24.19 -9.68
C PHE A 254 -12.38 -22.68 -9.84
N ALA A 255 -11.48 -21.94 -9.19
CA ALA A 255 -11.42 -20.48 -9.27
C ALA A 255 -11.27 -19.96 -10.71
N SER A 256 -10.40 -20.62 -11.51
CA SER A 256 -10.22 -20.29 -12.93
C SER A 256 -11.50 -20.48 -13.74
N ARG A 257 -12.16 -21.64 -13.57
CA ARG A 257 -13.39 -21.97 -14.29
C ARG A 257 -14.57 -21.13 -13.85
N LEU A 258 -14.64 -20.81 -12.56
CA LEU A 258 -15.67 -19.93 -12.01
C LEU A 258 -15.60 -18.53 -12.64
N LYS A 259 -14.40 -17.98 -12.81
CA LYS A 259 -14.19 -16.73 -13.55
C LYS A 259 -14.75 -16.78 -14.97
N GLU A 260 -14.50 -17.85 -15.68
CA GLU A 260 -15.00 -18.02 -17.06
C GLU A 260 -16.52 -18.19 -17.12
N SER A 261 -17.10 -18.88 -16.15
CA SER A 261 -18.53 -19.24 -16.12
C SER A 261 -19.44 -18.13 -15.58
N ALA A 262 -18.93 -17.28 -14.71
CA ALA A 262 -19.72 -16.26 -14.01
C ALA A 262 -19.99 -15.03 -14.88
N HIS A 263 -19.18 -14.76 -15.89
CA HIS A 263 -19.39 -13.61 -16.75
C HIS A 263 -20.52 -13.87 -17.75
N LEU A 264 -21.43 -12.91 -17.86
CA LEU A 264 -22.44 -12.89 -18.93
C LEU A 264 -21.72 -12.81 -20.28
N ALA A 265 -22.23 -13.51 -21.28
CA ALA A 265 -21.66 -13.53 -22.62
C ALA A 265 -21.43 -12.10 -23.16
N GLY A 266 -20.19 -11.76 -23.49
CA GLY A 266 -19.81 -10.46 -24.05
C GLY A 266 -19.19 -9.46 -23.07
N HIS A 267 -19.07 -9.78 -21.77
CA HIS A 267 -18.37 -8.93 -20.80
C HIS A 267 -16.94 -9.44 -20.56
N THR A 268 -15.96 -8.59 -20.85
CA THR A 268 -14.56 -8.86 -20.48
C THR A 268 -14.37 -8.48 -19.02
N PRO A 269 -13.89 -9.40 -18.16
CA PRO A 269 -13.66 -9.07 -16.75
C PRO A 269 -12.60 -7.96 -16.63
N PRO A 270 -12.77 -7.01 -15.68
CA PRO A 270 -11.75 -6.02 -15.38
C PRO A 270 -10.47 -6.69 -14.88
N LYS A 271 -9.32 -6.02 -15.03
CA LYS A 271 -8.00 -6.55 -14.61
C LYS A 271 -8.01 -7.02 -13.14
N ASN A 272 -8.73 -6.32 -12.28
CA ASN A 272 -8.97 -6.66 -10.89
C ASN A 272 -10.49 -6.86 -10.71
N ASP A 273 -10.94 -8.11 -10.77
CA ASP A 273 -12.34 -8.46 -10.58
C ASP A 273 -12.60 -8.79 -9.11
N TYR A 274 -13.33 -7.91 -8.44
CA TYR A 274 -13.77 -8.10 -7.05
C TYR A 274 -15.16 -8.70 -6.95
N SER A 275 -15.81 -9.01 -8.06
CA SER A 275 -17.15 -9.58 -8.08
C SER A 275 -17.19 -11.05 -7.67
N ILE A 276 -16.04 -11.72 -7.67
CA ILE A 276 -15.85 -13.13 -7.31
C ILE A 276 -14.79 -13.23 -6.23
N ALA A 277 -15.13 -13.88 -5.11
CA ALA A 277 -14.24 -14.01 -3.97
C ALA A 277 -14.20 -15.43 -3.41
N ARG A 278 -13.07 -15.76 -2.79
CA ARG A 278 -12.96 -16.89 -1.88
C ARG A 278 -13.06 -16.38 -0.44
N PHE A 279 -14.07 -16.86 0.30
CA PHE A 279 -14.30 -16.39 1.66
C PHE A 279 -13.47 -17.17 2.68
N ALA A 280 -13.48 -18.48 2.61
CA ALA A 280 -12.66 -19.37 3.45
C ALA A 280 -12.69 -20.79 2.89
N GLY A 281 -11.62 -21.57 3.07
CA GLY A 281 -11.62 -22.99 2.72
C GLY A 281 -12.12 -23.28 1.30
N ASP A 282 -13.28 -23.90 1.20
CA ASP A 282 -14.02 -24.27 0.00
C ASP A 282 -15.23 -23.36 -0.31
N GLU A 283 -15.37 -22.25 0.43
CA GLU A 283 -16.45 -21.28 0.27
C GLU A 283 -16.09 -20.15 -0.70
N PHE A 284 -16.95 -19.91 -1.68
CA PHE A 284 -16.82 -18.84 -2.68
C PHE A 284 -18.10 -18.02 -2.74
N VAL A 285 -17.94 -16.73 -3.09
CA VAL A 285 -19.07 -15.80 -3.19
C VAL A 285 -18.93 -14.95 -4.45
N LEU A 286 -20.06 -14.73 -5.13
CA LEU A 286 -20.15 -13.84 -6.29
C LEU A 286 -21.22 -12.78 -6.07
N LEU A 287 -21.02 -11.59 -6.64
CA LEU A 287 -22.07 -10.60 -6.87
C LEU A 287 -22.29 -10.47 -8.38
N LEU A 288 -23.43 -10.93 -8.85
CA LEU A 288 -23.91 -10.70 -10.21
C LEU A 288 -24.79 -9.46 -10.22
N HIS A 289 -24.57 -8.54 -11.14
CA HIS A 289 -25.36 -7.32 -11.29
C HIS A 289 -25.71 -7.10 -12.77
N ASP A 290 -26.72 -6.25 -13.03
CA ASP A 290 -27.22 -5.98 -14.36
C ASP A 290 -27.70 -7.23 -15.10
N VAL A 291 -28.18 -8.25 -14.36
CA VAL A 291 -28.74 -9.47 -14.92
C VAL A 291 -30.14 -9.13 -15.47
N PRO A 292 -30.44 -9.41 -16.77
CA PRO A 292 -31.68 -8.94 -17.38
C PRO A 292 -32.97 -9.43 -16.70
N ASN A 293 -33.00 -10.71 -16.30
CA ASN A 293 -34.16 -11.37 -15.72
C ASN A 293 -33.75 -12.64 -14.93
N LYS A 294 -34.72 -13.29 -14.30
CA LYS A 294 -34.50 -14.51 -13.49
C LYS A 294 -34.05 -15.69 -14.36
N GLU A 295 -34.53 -15.80 -15.60
CA GLU A 295 -34.14 -16.84 -16.55
C GLU A 295 -32.64 -16.73 -16.90
N SER A 296 -32.13 -15.51 -17.11
CA SER A 296 -30.70 -15.28 -17.33
C SER A 296 -29.86 -15.61 -16.09
N LEU A 297 -30.37 -15.37 -14.89
CA LEU A 297 -29.74 -15.76 -13.65
C LEU A 297 -29.69 -17.29 -13.53
N ASP A 298 -30.78 -17.97 -13.84
CA ASP A 298 -30.85 -19.45 -13.86
C ASP A 298 -29.83 -20.07 -14.83
N GLU A 299 -29.63 -19.47 -16.00
CA GLU A 299 -28.62 -19.94 -16.96
C GLU A 299 -27.20 -19.81 -16.39
N VAL A 300 -26.91 -18.73 -15.68
CA VAL A 300 -25.61 -18.54 -15.01
C VAL A 300 -25.44 -19.56 -13.88
N LEU A 301 -26.46 -19.74 -13.02
CA LEU A 301 -26.42 -20.72 -11.93
C LEU A 301 -26.23 -22.15 -12.45
N LYS A 302 -26.94 -22.56 -13.50
CA LYS A 302 -26.76 -23.86 -14.16
C LYS A 302 -25.35 -24.05 -14.72
N ARG A 303 -24.76 -23.01 -15.32
CA ARG A 303 -23.36 -23.07 -15.79
C ARG A 303 -22.38 -23.22 -14.64
N ILE A 304 -22.61 -22.52 -13.53
CA ILE A 304 -21.77 -22.59 -12.33
C ILE A 304 -21.85 -24.01 -11.75
N VAL A 305 -23.05 -24.56 -11.49
CA VAL A 305 -23.21 -25.93 -10.97
C VAL A 305 -22.52 -26.97 -11.87
N ASN A 306 -22.58 -26.77 -13.18
CA ASN A 306 -21.97 -27.68 -14.15
C ASN A 306 -20.50 -27.37 -14.48
N VAL A 307 -19.84 -26.51 -13.71
CA VAL A 307 -18.47 -26.05 -14.02
C VAL A 307 -17.45 -27.19 -14.05
N PHE A 308 -17.70 -28.28 -13.32
CA PHE A 308 -16.86 -29.47 -13.31
C PHE A 308 -17.30 -30.57 -14.28
N SER A 309 -18.48 -30.47 -14.87
CA SER A 309 -19.04 -31.52 -15.75
C SER A 309 -18.33 -31.63 -17.13
N ASN A 310 -17.54 -30.62 -17.52
CA ASN A 310 -16.78 -30.64 -18.77
C ASN A 310 -15.48 -31.46 -18.61
N ARG A 311 -15.46 -32.64 -19.22
CA ARG A 311 -14.45 -33.72 -19.13
C ARG A 311 -13.05 -33.42 -19.68
N SER A 312 -12.59 -32.21 -19.82
CA SER A 312 -11.32 -31.88 -20.48
C SER A 312 -10.15 -31.61 -19.52
N LEU A 313 -10.00 -32.34 -18.42
CA LEU A 313 -8.92 -32.14 -17.48
C LEU A 313 -8.12 -33.40 -17.18
N ASP A 314 -6.81 -33.19 -16.96
CA ASP A 314 -5.75 -34.17 -16.74
C ASP A 314 -5.89 -35.04 -15.47
N TYR A 315 -6.96 -34.87 -14.67
CA TYR A 315 -7.22 -35.66 -13.47
C TYR A 315 -8.68 -36.11 -13.44
N ASP A 316 -8.93 -37.42 -13.51
CA ASP A 316 -10.26 -38.04 -13.37
C ASP A 316 -10.96 -37.66 -12.05
N LEU A 317 -10.19 -37.35 -11.01
CA LEU A 317 -10.64 -36.90 -9.68
C LEU A 317 -11.45 -35.61 -9.67
N ILE A 318 -11.13 -34.66 -10.56
CA ILE A 318 -11.81 -33.36 -10.62
C ILE A 318 -13.22 -33.51 -11.18
N ASN A 319 -13.48 -34.57 -11.93
CA ASN A 319 -14.79 -34.85 -12.53
C ASN A 319 -15.83 -35.37 -11.52
N GLU A 320 -15.40 -35.80 -10.33
CA GLU A 320 -16.30 -36.29 -9.25
C GLU A 320 -16.69 -35.16 -8.28
N ILE A 321 -16.08 -33.97 -8.42
CA ILE A 321 -16.37 -32.83 -7.54
C ILE A 321 -17.65 -32.17 -8.01
N THR A 322 -18.56 -31.99 -7.07
CA THR A 322 -19.79 -31.22 -7.25
C THR A 322 -19.81 -29.99 -6.34
N MET A 323 -20.80 -29.15 -6.49
CA MET A 323 -20.97 -27.98 -5.63
C MET A 323 -22.43 -27.74 -5.30
N SER A 324 -22.62 -27.17 -4.13
CA SER A 324 -23.92 -26.65 -3.69
C SER A 324 -23.90 -25.13 -3.79
N VAL A 325 -24.96 -24.57 -4.38
CA VAL A 325 -25.04 -23.13 -4.72
C VAL A 325 -26.30 -22.54 -4.11
N GLY A 326 -26.18 -21.40 -3.45
CA GLY A 326 -27.31 -20.62 -2.96
C GLY A 326 -27.36 -19.25 -3.60
N ALA A 327 -28.54 -18.78 -3.96
CA ALA A 327 -28.78 -17.49 -4.57
C ALA A 327 -29.75 -16.63 -3.76
N ALA A 328 -29.42 -15.36 -3.56
CA ALA A 328 -30.29 -14.36 -2.97
C ALA A 328 -30.32 -13.10 -3.81
N ILE A 329 -31.53 -12.53 -4.05
CA ILE A 329 -31.73 -11.40 -4.94
C ILE A 329 -31.86 -10.12 -4.11
N TYR A 330 -31.05 -9.12 -4.48
CA TYR A 330 -31.06 -7.81 -3.83
C TYR A 330 -32.39 -7.10 -4.02
N LYS A 331 -32.91 -6.44 -2.97
CA LYS A 331 -34.21 -5.80 -2.86
C LYS A 331 -35.42 -6.75 -2.79
N GLN A 332 -35.25 -8.03 -3.13
CA GLN A 332 -36.28 -9.06 -2.97
C GLN A 332 -36.08 -9.80 -1.64
N ASP A 333 -34.89 -10.34 -1.42
CA ASP A 333 -34.56 -11.17 -0.26
C ASP A 333 -33.91 -10.37 0.88
N ALA A 334 -33.16 -9.32 0.55
CA ALA A 334 -32.53 -8.43 1.51
C ALA A 334 -32.21 -7.04 0.91
N ASN A 335 -32.05 -6.03 1.80
CA ASN A 335 -31.76 -4.65 1.41
C ASN A 335 -30.33 -4.24 1.75
N ASP A 336 -29.55 -5.07 2.41
CA ASP A 336 -28.12 -4.82 2.70
C ASP A 336 -27.28 -6.06 2.38
N LEU A 337 -25.96 -5.84 2.15
CA LEU A 337 -25.05 -6.88 1.72
C LEU A 337 -24.90 -8.01 2.73
N SER A 338 -24.85 -7.68 4.02
CA SER A 338 -24.57 -8.69 5.06
C SER A 338 -25.75 -9.66 5.19
N GLU A 339 -26.96 -9.13 5.12
CA GLU A 339 -28.18 -9.93 5.12
C GLU A 339 -28.31 -10.72 3.80
N LEU A 340 -27.97 -10.12 2.67
CA LEU A 340 -28.02 -10.79 1.36
C LEU A 340 -27.05 -11.98 1.29
N ILE A 341 -25.83 -11.83 1.83
CA ILE A 341 -24.87 -12.94 1.96
C ILE A 341 -25.46 -14.05 2.85
N ARG A 342 -26.08 -13.69 3.98
CA ARG A 342 -26.69 -14.63 4.90
C ARG A 342 -27.86 -15.42 4.26
N CYS A 343 -28.67 -14.75 3.43
CA CYS A 343 -29.75 -15.39 2.69
C CYS A 343 -29.21 -16.37 1.65
N ALA A 344 -28.16 -15.99 0.91
CA ALA A 344 -27.50 -16.86 -0.06
C ALA A 344 -26.84 -18.08 0.61
N ASP A 345 -26.17 -17.90 1.77
CA ASP A 345 -25.59 -18.99 2.57
C ASP A 345 -26.66 -20.00 3.02
N LYS A 346 -27.81 -19.52 3.54
CA LYS A 346 -28.95 -20.40 3.89
C LYS A 346 -29.46 -21.19 2.69
N ALA A 347 -29.57 -20.56 1.53
CA ALA A 347 -30.01 -21.24 0.31
C ALA A 347 -28.99 -22.32 -0.11
N MET A 348 -27.70 -22.03 -0.05
CA MET A 348 -26.63 -23.01 -0.30
C MET A 348 -26.69 -24.17 0.66
N TYR A 349 -26.93 -23.90 1.96
CA TYR A 349 -27.12 -24.95 2.96
C TYR A 349 -28.28 -25.87 2.61
N VAL A 350 -29.42 -25.33 2.14
CA VAL A 350 -30.56 -26.14 1.67
C VAL A 350 -30.16 -27.01 0.48
N ALA A 351 -29.52 -26.42 -0.54
CA ALA A 351 -29.00 -27.16 -1.70
C ALA A 351 -28.09 -28.32 -1.29
N LYS A 352 -27.21 -28.10 -0.30
CA LYS A 352 -26.28 -29.12 0.24
C LYS A 352 -26.99 -30.28 0.94
N HIS A 353 -28.12 -30.03 1.61
CA HIS A 353 -28.86 -31.03 2.37
C HIS A 353 -29.98 -31.71 1.56
N THR A 354 -30.43 -31.12 0.45
CA THR A 354 -31.49 -31.69 -0.39
C THR A 354 -30.98 -32.51 -1.57
N GLY A 355 -29.65 -32.73 -1.69
CA GLY A 355 -29.11 -33.62 -2.72
C GLY A 355 -27.73 -33.27 -3.23
N LYS A 356 -27.18 -32.09 -2.89
CA LYS A 356 -25.93 -31.58 -3.44
C LYS A 356 -25.98 -31.39 -4.96
N ASN A 357 -24.91 -30.91 -5.57
CA ASN A 357 -24.80 -30.71 -7.03
C ASN A 357 -25.98 -29.96 -7.64
N GLN A 358 -26.45 -28.91 -6.98
CA GLN A 358 -27.62 -28.14 -7.36
C GLN A 358 -27.54 -26.71 -6.83
N TYR A 359 -28.46 -25.88 -7.27
CA TYR A 359 -28.66 -24.56 -6.69
C TYR A 359 -30.05 -24.42 -6.08
N ALA A 360 -30.20 -23.53 -5.11
CA ALA A 360 -31.47 -23.11 -4.52
C ALA A 360 -31.53 -21.59 -4.40
N TYR A 361 -32.71 -21.03 -4.51
CA TYR A 361 -32.98 -19.64 -4.16
C TYR A 361 -33.39 -19.52 -2.70
N TYR A 362 -33.11 -18.38 -2.10
CA TYR A 362 -33.57 -18.12 -0.72
C TYR A 362 -35.09 -18.12 -0.58
N GLU A 363 -35.78 -17.60 -1.60
CA GLU A 363 -37.24 -17.63 -1.69
C GLU A 363 -37.81 -19.06 -1.52
N ASP A 364 -37.20 -20.06 -2.16
CA ASP A 364 -37.63 -21.47 -2.07
C ASP A 364 -37.42 -22.01 -0.66
N CYS A 365 -36.40 -21.57 0.05
CA CYS A 365 -36.12 -22.00 1.43
C CYS A 365 -37.19 -21.51 2.41
N VAL A 366 -37.65 -20.27 2.24
CA VAL A 366 -38.70 -19.67 3.08
C VAL A 366 -40.02 -20.43 2.89
N GLN A 367 -40.36 -20.78 1.65
CA GLN A 367 -41.57 -21.55 1.36
C GLN A 367 -41.53 -22.96 2.00
N LEU A 368 -40.38 -23.61 1.98
CA LEU A 368 -40.21 -24.94 2.62
C LEU A 368 -40.34 -24.84 4.16
N GLU A 369 -39.81 -23.82 4.78
CA GLU A 369 -39.94 -23.59 6.23
C GLU A 369 -41.43 -23.31 6.61
N GLU A 370 -42.15 -22.54 5.81
CA GLU A 370 -43.55 -22.24 6.03
C GLU A 370 -44.44 -23.52 5.92
N LEU A 371 -44.22 -24.34 4.89
CA LEU A 371 -44.95 -25.58 4.67
C LEU A 371 -44.69 -26.57 5.81
N SER A 372 -43.47 -26.73 6.28
CA SER A 372 -43.11 -27.58 7.39
C SER A 372 -43.77 -27.13 8.70
N THR A 373 -43.84 -25.80 8.91
CA THR A 373 -44.51 -25.22 10.09
C THR A 373 -46.02 -25.38 10.06
N GLN A 374 -46.64 -25.33 8.87
CA GLN A 374 -48.08 -25.57 8.70
C GLN A 374 -48.44 -27.03 8.92
N GLN A 375 -47.65 -27.99 8.49
CA GLN A 375 -47.84 -29.41 8.74
C GLN A 375 -47.78 -29.78 10.23
N LEU A 376 -46.89 -29.14 10.98
CA LEU A 376 -46.77 -29.29 12.42
C LEU A 376 -47.94 -28.68 13.23
N ARG A 377 -48.71 -27.75 12.61
CA ARG A 377 -49.89 -27.11 13.23
C ARG A 377 -51.22 -27.76 12.92
N GLN A 378 -51.28 -28.78 12.05
CA GLN A 378 -52.49 -29.55 11.86
C GLN A 378 -52.62 -30.55 13.04
N PRO A 379 -53.66 -30.41 13.90
CA PRO A 379 -53.89 -31.41 14.94
C PRO A 379 -54.23 -32.74 14.26
N GLU A 380 -53.59 -33.82 14.71
CA GLU A 380 -54.08 -35.19 14.42
C GLU A 380 -55.56 -35.25 14.80
N ILE A 381 -56.43 -35.24 13.78
CA ILE A 381 -57.81 -35.55 13.99
C ILE A 381 -57.79 -37.04 14.29
N GLY A 382 -57.71 -37.40 15.60
CA GLY A 382 -57.80 -38.75 16.08
C GLY A 382 -59.10 -39.30 15.65
N GLU A 383 -59.09 -40.43 14.90
CA GLU A 383 -60.20 -41.31 14.72
C GLU A 383 -60.64 -41.80 16.07
N VAL A 384 -61.77 -41.26 16.51
CA VAL A 384 -62.54 -41.89 17.62
C VAL A 384 -63.33 -43.06 17.05
N TYR A 385 -62.96 -44.25 17.40
CA TYR A 385 -63.81 -45.45 17.40
C TYR A 385 -63.84 -46.03 18.79
#